data_11d30ff2b2d7809bce9371793b6dc1ba
#
_entry.id   11d30ff2b2d7809bce9371793b6dc1ba
#
_cell.length_a   1.000
_cell.length_b   1.000
_cell.length_c   1.000
_cell.angle_alpha   90.00
_cell.angle_beta   90.00
_cell.angle_gamma   90.00
#
_symmetry.space_group_name_H-M   'P 1'
#
loop_
_entity.id
_entity.type
_entity.pdbx_description
1 polymer ?
#
loop_
_entity_poly.entity_id
_entity_poly.type
_entity_poly.pdbx_seq_one_letter_code
_entity_poly.pdbx_strand_id
1 'polypeptide(L)'
;MSGRGDLGKPGQHRFVPNKLRFETGKLYKLVLNNPSNDPHYFTSHGFSQLIFTRKVQVVQTRDGKPTTLAEFKGAIREIEVYPGHAAEWWFVPVAAGRVTDLQCGVKDKDGKTHAEHGMVGEIVIE
;
A
#
# COMPACT_ATOMS: atom_id res chain seq x y z
N MET A 1 8.05 5.78 -13.58
CA MET A 1 6.95 6.56 -13.03
C MET A 1 6.77 6.24 -11.57
N SER A 2 6.32 7.19 -10.78
CA SER A 2 6.10 6.98 -9.35
C SER A 2 4.70 7.40 -8.95
N GLY A 3 4.16 6.75 -7.92
CA GLY A 3 2.89 7.09 -7.33
C GLY A 3 3.00 7.12 -5.81
N ARG A 4 2.08 7.81 -5.17
CA ARG A 4 2.02 7.89 -3.72
C ARG A 4 0.59 7.63 -3.25
N GLY A 5 0.45 6.77 -2.26
CA GLY A 5 -0.83 6.53 -1.59
C GLY A 5 -0.68 6.72 -0.09
N ASP A 6 -1.69 7.30 0.53
CA ASP A 6 -1.75 7.43 1.98
C ASP A 6 -2.63 6.31 2.56
N LEU A 7 -2.12 5.66 3.61
CA LEU A 7 -2.82 4.61 4.34
C LEU A 7 -3.50 5.24 5.55
N GLY A 8 -4.74 5.66 5.36
CA GLY A 8 -5.49 6.36 6.36
C GLY A 8 -5.03 7.80 6.57
N LYS A 9 -5.80 8.55 7.31
CA LYS A 9 -5.49 9.89 7.81
C LYS A 9 -5.90 9.95 9.26
N PRO A 10 -5.40 10.89 10.05
CA PRO A 10 -5.86 11.05 11.44
C PRO A 10 -7.39 11.10 11.50
N GLY A 11 -8.00 10.18 12.28
CA GLY A 11 -9.45 10.08 12.40
C GLY A 11 -10.19 9.44 11.23
N GLN A 12 -9.50 8.92 10.22
CA GLN A 12 -10.11 8.28 9.05
C GLN A 12 -9.43 6.96 8.71
N HIS A 13 -10.25 5.91 8.52
CA HIS A 13 -9.81 4.59 8.10
C HIS A 13 -10.13 4.42 6.62
N ARG A 14 -9.26 4.92 5.73
CA ARG A 14 -9.44 4.78 4.29
C ARG A 14 -8.13 4.98 3.53
N PHE A 15 -8.05 4.40 2.34
CA PHE A 15 -6.97 4.67 1.40
C PHE A 15 -7.20 6.00 0.66
N VAL A 16 -6.14 6.74 0.40
CA VAL A 16 -6.21 7.98 -0.37
C VAL A 16 -5.05 8.01 -1.37
N PRO A 17 -5.30 7.89 -2.67
CA PRO A 17 -6.58 7.57 -3.31
C PRO A 17 -6.99 6.11 -3.06
N ASN A 18 -8.27 5.81 -3.20
CA ASN A 18 -8.79 4.45 -3.06
C ASN A 18 -8.93 3.73 -4.41
N LYS A 19 -8.51 4.35 -5.47
CA LYS A 19 -8.47 3.78 -6.82
C LYS A 19 -7.12 4.06 -7.45
N LEU A 20 -6.41 3.01 -7.81
CA LEU A 20 -5.09 3.09 -8.41
C LEU A 20 -5.12 2.55 -9.83
N ARG A 21 -4.38 3.20 -10.73
CA ARG A 21 -4.26 2.79 -12.12
C ARG A 21 -2.80 2.64 -12.51
N PHE A 22 -2.50 1.54 -13.18
CA PHE A 22 -1.17 1.25 -13.70
C PHE A 22 -1.27 0.69 -15.11
N GLU A 23 -0.15 0.71 -15.83
CA GLU A 23 -0.02 0.13 -17.16
C GLU A 23 0.98 -1.01 -17.15
N THR A 24 0.68 -2.09 -17.91
CA THR A 24 1.61 -3.22 -18.05
C THR A 24 2.93 -2.78 -18.66
N GLY A 25 4.02 -3.40 -18.22
CA GLY A 25 5.35 -3.18 -18.77
C GLY A 25 6.09 -1.95 -18.27
N LYS A 26 5.47 -1.14 -17.41
CA LYS A 26 6.10 0.06 -16.84
C LYS A 26 6.58 -0.19 -15.43
N LEU A 27 7.75 0.35 -15.08
CA LEU A 27 8.26 0.32 -13.71
C LEU A 27 7.63 1.46 -12.91
N TYR A 28 7.04 1.10 -11.78
CA TYR A 28 6.45 2.06 -10.84
C TYR A 28 7.16 2.02 -9.50
N LYS A 29 7.17 3.16 -8.83
CA LYS A 29 7.49 3.26 -7.41
C LYS A 29 6.21 3.75 -6.71
N LEU A 30 5.57 2.86 -5.97
CA LEU A 30 4.41 3.21 -5.15
C LEU A 30 4.86 3.49 -3.73
N VAL A 31 4.59 4.69 -3.24
CA VAL A 31 4.91 5.07 -1.86
C VAL A 31 3.63 4.96 -1.04
N LEU A 32 3.64 4.05 -0.08
CA LEU A 32 2.53 3.85 0.87
C LEU A 32 2.90 4.57 2.17
N ASN A 33 2.36 5.75 2.34
CA ASN A 33 2.64 6.59 3.50
C ASN A 33 1.53 6.44 4.54
N ASN A 34 1.90 6.30 5.81
CA ASN A 34 0.91 6.23 6.90
C ASN A 34 0.99 7.49 7.78
N PRO A 35 0.20 8.53 7.47
CA PRO A 35 0.15 9.74 8.29
C PRO A 35 -0.81 9.61 9.49
N SER A 36 -1.47 8.46 9.67
CA SER A 36 -2.44 8.24 10.73
C SER A 36 -1.79 7.82 12.04
N ASN A 37 -2.59 7.67 13.08
CA ASN A 37 -2.14 7.23 14.40
C ASN A 37 -2.25 5.72 14.59
N ASP A 38 -2.77 5.00 13.61
CA ASP A 38 -2.98 3.56 13.66
C ASP A 38 -2.13 2.84 12.62
N PRO A 39 -1.69 1.59 12.89
CA PRO A 39 -1.09 0.79 11.82
C PRO A 39 -2.16 0.44 10.80
N HIS A 40 -1.76 0.36 9.53
CA HIS A 40 -2.64 -0.02 8.44
C HIS A 40 -1.98 -1.03 7.53
N TYR A 41 -2.78 -1.96 7.02
CA TYR A 41 -2.36 -2.90 5.99
C TYR A 41 -2.77 -2.40 4.61
N PHE A 42 -1.90 -2.61 3.64
CA PHE A 42 -2.24 -2.59 2.23
C PHE A 42 -2.24 -4.04 1.78
N THR A 43 -3.42 -4.64 1.66
CA THR A 43 -3.59 -6.04 1.33
C THR A 43 -4.33 -6.18 0.03
N SER A 44 -3.72 -6.84 -0.96
CA SER A 44 -4.39 -7.21 -2.20
C SER A 44 -3.73 -8.43 -2.79
N HIS A 45 -4.36 -9.57 -2.61
CA HIS A 45 -3.90 -10.82 -3.20
C HIS A 45 -3.95 -10.76 -4.73
N GLY A 46 -5.04 -10.20 -5.28
CA GLY A 46 -5.21 -10.05 -6.72
C GLY A 46 -4.15 -9.18 -7.36
N PHE A 47 -3.79 -8.05 -6.73
CA PHE A 47 -2.73 -7.19 -7.22
C PHE A 47 -1.38 -7.91 -7.27
N SER A 48 -1.07 -8.67 -6.22
CA SER A 48 0.20 -9.40 -6.15
C SER A 48 0.39 -10.40 -7.28
N GLN A 49 -0.70 -10.92 -7.85
CA GLN A 49 -0.67 -11.87 -8.96
C GLN A 49 -0.49 -11.23 -10.34
N LEU A 50 -0.69 -9.92 -10.43
CA LEU A 50 -0.63 -9.18 -11.70
C LEU A 50 0.68 -8.42 -11.88
N ILE A 51 1.56 -8.43 -10.88
CA ILE A 51 2.80 -7.65 -10.89
C ILE A 51 4.01 -8.51 -10.61
N PHE A 52 5.16 -8.00 -11.03
CA PHE A 52 6.47 -8.48 -10.58
C PHE A 52 7.03 -7.45 -9.60
N THR A 53 7.22 -7.84 -8.35
CA THR A 53 7.81 -6.98 -7.34
C THR A 53 9.33 -7.02 -7.46
N ARG A 54 9.92 -5.85 -7.73
CA ARG A 54 11.37 -5.72 -7.73
C ARG A 54 11.91 -5.65 -6.31
N LYS A 55 11.33 -4.78 -5.48
CA LYS A 55 11.67 -4.66 -4.06
C LYS A 55 10.65 -3.80 -3.31
N VAL A 56 10.63 -3.96 -2.00
CA VAL A 56 9.92 -3.07 -1.07
C VAL A 56 10.91 -2.62 0.00
N GLN A 57 10.90 -1.32 0.32
CA GLN A 57 11.68 -0.77 1.43
C GLN A 57 10.75 -0.16 2.46
N VAL A 58 11.07 -0.34 3.73
CA VAL A 58 10.41 0.38 4.82
C VAL A 58 11.26 1.59 5.16
N VAL A 59 10.65 2.77 5.20
CA VAL A 59 11.33 4.04 5.39
C VAL A 59 10.75 4.78 6.57
N GLN A 60 11.63 5.30 7.41
CA GLN A 60 11.29 6.22 8.50
C GLN A 60 11.97 7.56 8.24
N THR A 61 11.20 8.65 8.33
CA THR A 61 11.78 9.99 8.19
C THR A 61 12.02 10.59 9.56
N ARG A 62 13.26 10.98 9.82
CA ARG A 62 13.67 11.69 11.04
C ARG A 62 14.43 12.94 10.65
N ASP A 63 14.04 14.08 11.24
CA ASP A 63 14.68 15.39 10.98
C ASP A 63 14.78 15.72 9.49
N GLY A 64 13.72 15.38 8.73
CA GLY A 64 13.64 15.60 7.30
C GLY A 64 14.47 14.63 6.45
N LYS A 65 15.14 13.65 7.06
CA LYS A 65 15.97 12.67 6.35
C LYS A 65 15.33 11.30 6.36
N PRO A 66 15.10 10.71 5.17
CA PRO A 66 14.60 9.33 5.10
C PRO A 66 15.70 8.34 5.46
N THR A 67 15.35 7.34 6.25
CA THR A 67 16.24 6.23 6.62
C THR A 67 15.55 4.93 6.26
N THR A 68 16.22 4.10 5.46
CA THR A 68 15.71 2.77 5.12
C THR A 68 15.95 1.82 6.27
N LEU A 69 14.88 1.23 6.80
CA LEU A 69 14.94 0.30 7.93
C LEU A 69 15.03 -1.15 7.49
N ALA A 70 14.41 -1.50 6.37
CA ALA A 70 14.38 -2.86 5.86
C ALA A 70 14.06 -2.87 4.38
N GLU A 71 14.56 -3.90 3.67
CA GLU A 71 14.29 -4.12 2.25
C GLU A 71 13.88 -5.57 2.06
N PHE A 72 12.85 -5.79 1.23
CA PHE A 72 12.32 -7.12 0.92
C PHE A 72 12.23 -7.32 -0.58
N LYS A 73 12.41 -8.57 -1.01
CA LYS A 73 12.24 -8.99 -2.40
C LYS A 73 11.31 -10.20 -2.45
N GLY A 74 10.63 -10.38 -3.56
CA GLY A 74 9.72 -11.48 -3.78
C GLY A 74 8.28 -11.03 -3.91
N ALA A 75 7.35 -11.99 -3.96
CA ALA A 75 5.94 -11.70 -4.08
C ALA A 75 5.39 -11.16 -2.76
N ILE A 76 4.80 -9.99 -2.82
CA ILE A 76 4.24 -9.29 -1.66
C ILE A 76 2.75 -9.10 -1.88
N ARG A 77 1.91 -9.64 -1.01
CA ARG A 77 0.46 -9.46 -1.08
C ARG A 77 -0.09 -8.58 0.04
N GLU A 78 0.74 -8.29 1.03
CA GLU A 78 0.31 -7.56 2.21
C GLU A 78 1.48 -6.80 2.81
N ILE A 79 1.28 -5.53 3.09
CA ILE A 79 2.27 -4.68 3.74
C ILE A 79 1.58 -3.96 4.89
N GLU A 80 2.11 -4.10 6.10
CA GLU A 80 1.69 -3.30 7.24
C GLU A 80 2.61 -2.10 7.38
N VAL A 81 2.03 -0.91 7.46
CA VAL A 81 2.78 0.32 7.67
C VAL A 81 2.37 0.96 8.98
N TYR A 82 3.34 1.15 9.86
CA TYR A 82 3.12 1.77 11.16
C TYR A 82 3.03 3.29 11.06
N PRO A 83 2.40 3.95 12.05
CA PRO A 83 2.31 5.41 12.05
C PRO A 83 3.67 6.08 11.86
N GLY A 84 3.71 7.11 11.03
CA GLY A 84 4.92 7.88 10.77
C GLY A 84 5.94 7.22 9.86
N HIS A 85 5.61 6.05 9.30
CA HIS A 85 6.47 5.32 8.38
C HIS A 85 5.88 5.30 6.98
N ALA A 86 6.70 4.90 6.00
CA ALA A 86 6.27 4.68 4.64
C ALA A 86 6.88 3.39 4.11
N ALA A 87 6.20 2.72 3.19
CA ALA A 87 6.76 1.65 2.39
C ALA A 87 6.92 2.15 0.96
N GLU A 88 8.08 1.92 0.38
CA GLU A 88 8.35 2.23 -1.02
C GLU A 88 8.42 0.91 -1.80
N TRP A 89 7.57 0.78 -2.79
CA TRP A 89 7.37 -0.47 -3.51
C TRP A 89 7.66 -0.28 -5.00
N TRP A 90 8.71 -0.91 -5.49
CA TRP A 90 9.05 -0.92 -6.92
C TRP A 90 8.51 -2.19 -7.56
N PHE A 91 7.71 -2.03 -8.60
CA PHE A 91 7.10 -3.17 -9.29
C PHE A 91 6.83 -2.84 -10.75
N VAL A 92 6.69 -3.91 -11.55
CA VAL A 92 6.27 -3.83 -12.95
C VAL A 92 4.99 -4.64 -13.09
N PRO A 93 3.87 -4.05 -13.51
CA PRO A 93 2.69 -4.83 -13.85
C PRO A 93 2.98 -5.71 -15.06
N VAL A 94 2.62 -6.99 -14.96
CA VAL A 94 2.89 -7.99 -16.02
C VAL A 94 1.64 -8.52 -16.67
N ALA A 95 0.46 -8.25 -16.09
CA ALA A 95 -0.82 -8.66 -16.64
C ALA A 95 -1.87 -7.59 -16.38
N ALA A 96 -2.75 -7.39 -17.35
CA ALA A 96 -3.88 -6.48 -17.19
C ALA A 96 -4.96 -7.11 -16.32
N GLY A 97 -5.70 -6.30 -15.60
CA GLY A 97 -6.80 -6.77 -14.77
C GLY A 97 -7.34 -5.67 -13.87
N ARG A 98 -8.47 -5.99 -13.25
CA ARG A 98 -9.10 -5.12 -12.26
C ARG A 98 -9.28 -5.91 -10.99
N VAL A 99 -8.74 -5.40 -9.89
CA VAL A 99 -8.88 -6.03 -8.58
C VAL A 99 -9.60 -5.10 -7.63
N THR A 100 -10.50 -5.67 -6.84
CA THR A 100 -11.34 -4.94 -5.89
C THR A 100 -11.11 -5.45 -4.46
N ASP A 101 -10.06 -6.23 -4.26
CA ASP A 101 -9.73 -6.85 -2.97
C ASP A 101 -8.75 -6.05 -2.12
N LEU A 102 -8.43 -4.82 -2.53
CA LEU A 102 -7.58 -3.94 -1.72
C LEU A 102 -8.31 -3.59 -0.42
N GLN A 103 -7.71 -3.93 0.71
CA GLN A 103 -8.32 -3.72 2.01
C GLN A 103 -7.28 -3.60 3.13
N CYS A 104 -7.72 -3.07 4.27
CA CYS A 104 -6.98 -3.10 5.52
C CYS A 104 -7.74 -3.95 6.53
N GLY A 105 -7.13 -5.07 6.96
CA GLY A 105 -7.76 -6.02 7.88
C GLY A 105 -7.45 -5.77 9.36
N VAL A 106 -6.83 -4.65 9.72
CA VAL A 106 -6.55 -4.31 11.11
C VAL A 106 -7.86 -4.06 11.86
N LYS A 107 -8.00 -4.67 13.05
CA LYS A 107 -9.17 -4.46 13.91
C LYS A 107 -8.96 -3.27 14.84
N ASP A 108 -10.02 -2.50 15.05
CA ASP A 108 -10.03 -1.42 16.02
C ASP A 108 -10.50 -1.89 17.41
N LYS A 109 -10.68 -0.95 18.35
CA LYS A 109 -11.13 -1.23 19.71
C LYS A 109 -12.49 -1.92 19.76
N ASP A 110 -13.35 -1.68 18.78
CA ASP A 110 -14.72 -2.21 18.72
C ASP A 110 -14.77 -3.59 18.08
N GLY A 111 -13.62 -4.15 17.71
CA GLY A 111 -13.52 -5.46 17.06
C GLY A 111 -13.87 -5.45 15.58
N LYS A 112 -14.11 -4.28 14.99
CA LYS A 112 -14.35 -4.13 13.56
C LYS A 112 -13.04 -3.90 12.82
N THR A 113 -12.91 -4.47 11.62
CA THR A 113 -11.74 -4.22 10.78
C THR A 113 -11.80 -2.81 10.19
N HIS A 114 -10.65 -2.26 9.81
CA HIS A 114 -10.62 -0.98 9.10
C HIS A 114 -11.35 -1.08 7.76
N ALA A 115 -11.35 -2.27 7.12
CA ALA A 115 -12.14 -2.51 5.91
C ALA A 115 -13.64 -2.34 6.16
N GLU A 116 -14.15 -2.78 7.30
CA GLU A 116 -15.56 -2.60 7.69
C GLU A 116 -15.90 -1.13 7.90
N HIS A 117 -14.90 -0.29 8.20
CA HIS A 117 -15.05 1.16 8.29
C HIS A 117 -14.85 1.87 6.94
N GLY A 118 -14.71 1.13 5.85
CA GLY A 118 -14.56 1.69 4.51
C GLY A 118 -13.12 1.75 3.98
N MET A 119 -12.15 1.16 4.67
CA MET A 119 -10.77 1.11 4.18
C MET A 119 -10.60 0.00 3.15
N VAL A 120 -11.14 0.26 1.97
CA VAL A 120 -11.14 -0.63 0.80
C VAL A 120 -10.78 0.18 -0.43
N GLY A 121 -10.32 -0.49 -1.47
CA GLY A 121 -9.95 0.18 -2.70
C GLY A 121 -9.98 -0.73 -3.92
N GLU A 122 -9.65 -0.14 -5.05
CA GLU A 122 -9.64 -0.80 -6.35
C GLU A 122 -8.33 -0.50 -7.08
N ILE A 123 -7.81 -1.51 -7.78
CA ILE A 123 -6.62 -1.36 -8.62
C ILE A 123 -6.95 -1.81 -10.04
N VAL A 124 -6.64 -0.96 -11.01
CA VAL A 124 -6.84 -1.25 -12.43
C VAL A 124 -5.48 -1.26 -13.12
N ILE A 125 -5.19 -2.34 -13.85
CA ILE A 125 -4.00 -2.46 -14.69
C ILE A 125 -4.45 -2.60 -16.13
N GLU A 126 -3.98 -1.72 -16.97
CA GLU A 126 -4.31 -1.67 -18.39
C GLU A 126 -3.16 -2.16 -19.27
#